data_cf3ccee21dc7fe21a6edecb97b59c80d
#
_entry.id   cf3ccee21dc7fe21a6edecb97b59c80d
#
_cell.length_a   1.000
_cell.length_b   1.000
_cell.length_c   1.000
_cell.angle_alpha   90.00
_cell.angle_beta   90.00
_cell.angle_gamma   90.00
#
_symmetry.space_group_name_H-M   'P 1'
#
loop_
_entity.id
_entity.type
_entity.pdbx_description
1 polymer ?
#
loop_
_entity_poly.entity_id
_entity_poly.type
_entity_poly.pdbx_seq_one_letter_code
_entity_poly.pdbx_strand_id
1 'polypeptide(L)'
;MYFSVLLGCIYLLGCSPAEQSNEQAATSAAPQPELMETKMDAAPGQAALQTLANEQVRFDKTVFRHEVDAQAYESAFVALWDRLRSTEPFEVLRQFPFIRLELLLPSEWEPLPLGMPGIRQTSLDGETIPLDHPGYLAQLNELKSAGWEIIQTEWHHSEFRPGKNGQAPQSVVSFEIHSGNTSEERRAIVKGQLEVTWTPHKTNSGLRIPGTIKVRDTTITDYTGKPAFTELL
;
A
#
# COMPACT_ATOMS: atom_id res chain seq x y z
N MET A 1 17.09 23.25 -10.55
CA MET A 1 17.14 21.94 -11.20
C MET A 1 16.02 21.12 -10.58
N TYR A 2 15.04 20.80 -11.35
CA TYR A 2 13.63 20.66 -11.01
C TYR A 2 13.31 19.31 -10.39
N PHE A 3 12.39 19.28 -9.45
CA PHE A 3 11.63 18.15 -8.93
C PHE A 3 10.80 17.42 -10.02
N SER A 4 11.10 17.66 -11.28
CA SER A 4 10.64 16.87 -12.44
C SER A 4 10.98 15.38 -12.33
N VAL A 5 11.74 15.02 -11.30
CA VAL A 5 12.21 13.67 -11.05
C VAL A 5 11.15 12.77 -10.40
N LEU A 6 10.13 13.33 -9.78
CA LEU A 6 9.05 12.48 -9.24
C LEU A 6 7.99 12.11 -10.29
N LEU A 7 7.99 12.77 -11.45
CA LEU A 7 6.95 12.57 -12.47
C LEU A 7 7.37 12.73 -13.92
N GLY A 8 8.62 12.85 -14.28
CA GLY A 8 8.91 13.10 -15.67
C GLY A 8 10.27 12.71 -16.16
N CYS A 9 10.24 11.96 -17.22
CA CYS A 9 11.23 11.64 -18.22
C CYS A 9 12.05 10.38 -18.04
N ILE A 10 11.50 9.39 -18.69
CA ILE A 10 12.16 8.21 -19.22
C ILE A 10 12.80 8.59 -20.56
N TYR A 11 14.07 8.25 -20.78
CA TYR A 11 14.52 7.64 -22.05
C TYR A 11 15.83 6.87 -21.86
N LEU A 12 15.73 5.57 -22.20
CA LEU A 12 16.65 4.70 -22.92
C LEU A 12 17.60 3.76 -22.17
N LEU A 13 17.41 2.47 -22.53
CA LEU A 13 18.34 1.35 -22.73
C LEU A 13 18.87 0.66 -21.46
N GLY A 14 18.82 -0.60 -21.33
CA GLY A 14 18.64 -1.77 -22.16
C GLY A 14 19.25 -2.98 -21.48
N CYS A 15 18.69 -4.15 -21.74
CA CYS A 15 19.25 -5.52 -21.70
C CYS A 15 19.64 -6.20 -20.40
N SER A 16 18.83 -7.13 -20.00
CA SER A 16 18.95 -8.64 -20.04
C SER A 16 19.68 -9.38 -18.90
N PRO A 17 19.45 -10.67 -18.74
CA PRO A 17 19.11 -11.32 -17.47
C PRO A 17 20.16 -12.35 -17.01
N ALA A 18 20.06 -12.87 -15.79
CA ALA A 18 20.64 -14.16 -15.36
C ALA A 18 19.85 -14.67 -14.14
N GLU A 19 19.21 -15.72 -14.30
CA GLU A 19 19.38 -17.15 -13.96
C GLU A 19 19.43 -17.51 -12.47
N GLN A 20 18.49 -18.34 -12.20
CA GLN A 20 18.12 -19.28 -11.15
C GLN A 20 19.28 -19.92 -10.35
N SER A 21 19.01 -20.22 -9.08
CA SER A 21 19.32 -21.55 -8.56
C SER A 21 18.34 -21.96 -7.45
N ASN A 22 17.91 -23.19 -7.61
CA ASN A 22 16.93 -23.95 -6.85
C ASN A 22 17.68 -24.72 -5.76
N GLU A 23 17.24 -24.69 -4.52
CA GLU A 23 17.73 -25.64 -3.51
C GLU A 23 16.55 -26.15 -2.66
N GLN A 24 16.20 -27.40 -2.89
CA GLN A 24 15.25 -28.19 -2.15
C GLN A 24 15.90 -28.69 -0.85
N ALA A 25 15.29 -28.41 0.29
CA ALA A 25 15.57 -29.08 1.54
C ALA A 25 14.38 -29.97 1.93
N ALA A 26 14.63 -31.26 1.93
CA ALA A 26 13.72 -32.29 2.42
C ALA A 26 13.66 -32.28 3.94
N THR A 27 12.48 -32.19 4.52
CA THR A 27 12.26 -32.34 5.97
C THR A 27 11.52 -33.64 6.24
N SER A 28 12.18 -34.50 6.99
CA SER A 28 11.76 -35.79 7.52
C SER A 28 10.57 -35.62 8.50
N ALA A 29 9.51 -36.36 8.26
CA ALA A 29 8.36 -36.46 9.14
C ALA A 29 8.63 -37.41 10.32
N ALA A 30 8.44 -36.94 11.54
CA ALA A 30 8.36 -37.72 12.76
C ALA A 30 6.92 -38.26 12.97
N PRO A 31 6.75 -39.47 13.53
CA PRO A 31 5.42 -40.04 13.71
C PRO A 31 4.65 -39.36 14.84
N GLN A 32 3.41 -39.00 14.56
CA GLN A 32 2.46 -38.47 15.55
C GLN A 32 1.92 -39.60 16.43
N PRO A 33 1.76 -39.38 17.74
CA PRO A 33 1.06 -40.31 18.61
C PRO A 33 -0.45 -40.30 18.36
N GLU A 34 -1.02 -41.46 18.23
CA GLU A 34 -2.45 -41.73 18.12
C GLU A 34 -3.18 -41.25 19.39
N LEU A 35 -3.92 -40.17 19.28
CA LEU A 35 -4.80 -39.66 20.34
C LEU A 35 -6.10 -40.47 20.31
N MET A 36 -6.30 -41.28 21.36
CA MET A 36 -7.58 -41.88 21.68
C MET A 36 -8.66 -40.80 21.79
N GLU A 37 -9.60 -40.81 20.86
CA GLU A 37 -10.84 -40.00 20.95
C GLU A 37 -11.70 -40.48 22.12
N THR A 38 -11.53 -39.86 23.27
CA THR A 38 -12.50 -39.95 24.34
C THR A 38 -13.69 -39.05 23.96
N LYS A 39 -14.82 -39.61 23.59
CA LYS A 39 -16.10 -38.90 23.45
C LYS A 39 -16.47 -38.31 24.81
N MET A 40 -16.01 -37.08 25.06
CA MET A 40 -16.53 -36.24 26.15
C MET A 40 -17.86 -35.66 25.71
N ASP A 41 -18.95 -35.97 26.40
CA ASP A 41 -20.22 -35.26 26.25
C ASP A 41 -19.97 -33.77 26.43
N ALA A 42 -20.35 -33.00 25.44
CA ALA A 42 -20.10 -31.53 25.39
C ALA A 42 -20.71 -30.88 26.64
N ALA A 43 -19.85 -30.33 27.49
CA ALA A 43 -20.28 -29.59 28.67
C ALA A 43 -21.27 -28.47 28.24
N PRO A 44 -22.31 -28.14 29.06
CA PRO A 44 -23.34 -27.16 28.71
C PRO A 44 -22.80 -25.82 28.27
N GLY A 45 -21.58 -25.43 28.66
CA GLY A 45 -20.88 -24.23 28.18
C GLY A 45 -20.43 -24.30 26.72
N GLN A 46 -20.12 -25.49 26.17
CA GLN A 46 -19.72 -25.62 24.76
C GLN A 46 -20.90 -25.39 23.80
N ALA A 47 -22.10 -25.85 24.15
CA ALA A 47 -23.30 -25.59 23.36
C ALA A 47 -23.66 -24.11 23.32
N ALA A 48 -23.52 -23.40 24.45
CA ALA A 48 -23.72 -21.96 24.52
C ALA A 48 -22.69 -21.18 23.65
N LEU A 49 -21.42 -21.54 23.72
CA LEU A 49 -20.37 -20.94 22.88
C LEU A 49 -20.62 -21.19 21.39
N GLN A 50 -21.05 -22.40 21.02
CA GLN A 50 -21.37 -22.73 19.63
C GLN A 50 -22.58 -21.91 19.13
N THR A 51 -23.60 -21.71 19.99
CA THR A 51 -24.75 -20.87 19.66
C THR A 51 -24.33 -19.41 19.41
N LEU A 52 -23.52 -18.82 20.30
CA LEU A 52 -22.98 -17.47 20.12
C LEU A 52 -22.13 -17.34 18.86
N ALA A 53 -21.28 -18.32 18.57
CA ALA A 53 -20.48 -18.32 17.34
C ALA A 53 -21.38 -18.37 16.08
N ASN A 54 -22.42 -19.18 16.09
CA ASN A 54 -23.38 -19.26 14.99
C ASN A 54 -24.18 -17.97 14.81
N GLU A 55 -24.57 -17.31 15.92
CA GLU A 55 -25.23 -15.99 15.87
C GLU A 55 -24.28 -14.93 15.31
N GLN A 56 -23.03 -14.88 15.74
CA GLN A 56 -22.03 -13.96 15.18
C GLN A 56 -21.91 -14.15 13.66
N VAL A 57 -21.71 -15.37 13.19
CA VAL A 57 -21.65 -15.68 11.74
C VAL A 57 -22.92 -15.24 11.00
N ARG A 58 -24.09 -15.33 11.63
CA ARG A 58 -25.34 -14.85 11.04
C ARG A 58 -25.37 -13.33 10.94
N PHE A 59 -24.96 -12.61 11.99
CA PHE A 59 -24.88 -11.15 11.98
C PHE A 59 -23.88 -10.65 10.94
N ASP A 60 -22.69 -11.26 10.84
CA ASP A 60 -21.66 -10.92 9.85
C ASP A 60 -22.21 -11.07 8.42
N LYS A 61 -23.01 -12.11 8.16
CA LYS A 61 -23.60 -12.34 6.83
C LYS A 61 -24.79 -11.47 6.50
N THR A 62 -25.46 -10.86 7.47
CA THR A 62 -26.70 -10.10 7.27
C THR A 62 -26.55 -8.62 7.58
N VAL A 63 -26.26 -8.28 8.84
CA VAL A 63 -26.22 -6.90 9.34
C VAL A 63 -24.87 -6.24 8.97
N PHE A 64 -23.75 -6.96 9.21
CA PHE A 64 -22.39 -6.44 9.02
C PHE A 64 -21.76 -6.84 7.68
N ARG A 65 -22.53 -7.38 6.75
CA ARG A 65 -22.01 -7.85 5.45
C ARG A 65 -21.16 -6.82 4.74
N HIS A 66 -21.57 -5.56 4.74
CA HIS A 66 -20.84 -4.49 4.05
C HIS A 66 -19.54 -4.14 4.77
N GLU A 67 -19.49 -4.25 6.09
CA GLU A 67 -18.30 -4.03 6.90
C GLU A 67 -17.31 -5.18 6.72
N VAL A 68 -17.79 -6.42 6.74
CA VAL A 68 -16.96 -7.62 6.48
C VAL A 68 -16.40 -7.59 5.06
N ASP A 69 -17.22 -7.21 4.07
CA ASP A 69 -16.75 -7.02 2.70
C ASP A 69 -15.68 -5.91 2.64
N ALA A 70 -15.91 -4.76 3.27
CA ALA A 70 -14.96 -3.64 3.31
C ALA A 70 -13.60 -4.06 3.91
N GLN A 71 -13.60 -4.75 5.05
CA GLN A 71 -12.40 -5.27 5.71
C GLN A 71 -11.60 -6.23 4.81
N ALA A 72 -12.29 -7.05 4.01
CA ALA A 72 -11.64 -7.96 3.06
C ALA A 72 -10.87 -7.23 1.94
N TYR A 73 -11.24 -6.00 1.61
CA TYR A 73 -10.51 -5.15 0.66
C TYR A 73 -9.46 -4.29 1.36
N GLU A 74 -9.79 -3.74 2.53
CA GLU A 74 -8.87 -2.98 3.37
C GLU A 74 -7.60 -3.79 3.72
N SER A 75 -7.75 -5.10 3.97
CA SER A 75 -6.64 -5.99 4.34
C SER A 75 -5.45 -5.95 3.37
N ALA A 76 -5.66 -5.60 2.10
CA ALA A 76 -4.57 -5.45 1.14
C ALA A 76 -3.66 -4.25 1.48
N PHE A 77 -4.24 -3.12 1.90
CA PHE A 77 -3.48 -1.93 2.30
C PHE A 77 -2.94 -2.03 3.73
N VAL A 78 -3.64 -2.70 4.64
CA VAL A 78 -3.12 -3.01 5.98
C VAL A 78 -1.86 -3.87 5.86
N ALA A 79 -1.91 -4.94 5.06
CA ALA A 79 -0.74 -5.79 4.82
C ALA A 79 0.41 -5.04 4.12
N LEU A 80 0.10 -4.10 3.21
CA LEU A 80 1.09 -3.22 2.61
C LEU A 80 1.76 -2.35 3.69
N TRP A 81 0.97 -1.68 4.52
CA TRP A 81 1.44 -0.79 5.58
C TRP A 81 2.31 -1.52 6.61
N ASP A 82 1.87 -2.68 7.10
CA ASP A 82 2.65 -3.49 8.04
C ASP A 82 4.01 -3.89 7.48
N ARG A 83 4.06 -4.25 6.20
CA ARG A 83 5.32 -4.59 5.53
C ARG A 83 6.23 -3.35 5.34
N LEU A 84 5.68 -2.19 4.98
CA LEU A 84 6.43 -0.94 4.83
C LEU A 84 7.09 -0.50 6.13
N ARG A 85 6.51 -0.83 7.29
CA ARG A 85 7.05 -0.52 8.62
C ARG A 85 8.12 -1.49 9.10
N SER A 86 8.15 -2.71 8.56
CA SER A 86 9.00 -3.80 9.06
C SER A 86 10.16 -4.18 8.15
N THR A 87 10.16 -3.71 6.90
CA THR A 87 11.17 -4.08 5.89
C THR A 87 11.56 -2.88 5.04
N GLU A 88 12.45 -3.09 4.04
CA GLU A 88 12.87 -2.05 3.10
C GLU A 88 11.69 -1.58 2.23
N PRO A 89 11.25 -0.30 2.35
CA PRO A 89 10.00 0.15 1.76
C PRO A 89 9.94 0.05 0.23
N PHE A 90 11.02 0.35 -0.49
CA PHE A 90 11.02 0.25 -1.95
C PHE A 90 10.82 -1.20 -2.44
N GLU A 91 11.38 -2.18 -1.73
CA GLU A 91 11.19 -3.60 -2.08
C GLU A 91 9.76 -4.06 -1.81
N VAL A 92 9.12 -3.52 -0.77
CA VAL A 92 7.71 -3.77 -0.48
C VAL A 92 6.82 -3.18 -1.58
N LEU A 93 7.06 -1.93 -1.97
CA LEU A 93 6.29 -1.26 -3.02
C LEU A 93 6.44 -1.96 -4.37
N ARG A 94 7.65 -2.44 -4.71
CA ARG A 94 7.89 -3.23 -5.94
C ARG A 94 7.02 -4.48 -6.03
N GLN A 95 6.75 -5.11 -4.89
CA GLN A 95 5.99 -6.35 -4.81
C GLN A 95 4.49 -6.13 -4.67
N PHE A 96 4.02 -4.88 -4.49
CA PHE A 96 2.60 -4.59 -4.36
C PHE A 96 1.88 -4.81 -5.69
N PRO A 97 0.93 -5.76 -5.77
CA PRO A 97 0.29 -6.12 -7.03
C PRO A 97 -0.83 -5.14 -7.37
N PHE A 98 -0.86 -4.67 -8.61
CA PHE A 98 -1.98 -3.95 -9.23
C PHE A 98 -1.89 -4.09 -10.75
N ILE A 99 -2.96 -3.74 -11.48
CA ILE A 99 -2.95 -3.80 -12.95
C ILE A 99 -2.55 -2.46 -13.56
N ARG A 100 -3.11 -1.35 -13.05
CA ARG A 100 -2.91 -0.02 -13.60
C ARG A 100 -2.87 1.02 -12.48
N LEU A 101 -1.93 1.94 -12.58
CA LEU A 101 -1.81 3.14 -11.74
C LEU A 101 -2.05 4.37 -12.61
N GLU A 102 -2.87 5.30 -12.14
CA GLU A 102 -3.11 6.59 -12.79
C GLU A 102 -2.61 7.69 -11.86
N LEU A 103 -1.48 8.31 -12.22
CA LEU A 103 -0.87 9.41 -11.48
C LEU A 103 -1.34 10.75 -12.03
N LEU A 104 -1.42 11.75 -11.16
CA LEU A 104 -1.60 13.13 -11.54
C LEU A 104 -0.25 13.84 -11.68
N LEU A 105 -0.12 14.73 -12.65
CA LEU A 105 1.04 15.60 -12.76
C LEU A 105 0.96 16.74 -11.73
N PRO A 106 2.11 17.18 -11.19
CA PRO A 106 2.14 18.33 -10.30
C PRO A 106 1.84 19.63 -11.07
N SER A 107 1.15 20.53 -10.41
CA SER A 107 1.06 21.92 -10.80
C SER A 107 2.34 22.70 -10.44
N GLU A 108 2.31 24.03 -10.56
CA GLU A 108 3.44 24.84 -10.14
C GLU A 108 3.65 24.82 -8.62
N TRP A 109 4.91 24.96 -8.22
CA TRP A 109 5.28 25.02 -6.81
C TRP A 109 4.95 26.40 -6.22
N GLU A 110 4.21 26.41 -5.14
CA GLU A 110 3.89 27.63 -4.39
C GLU A 110 4.62 27.65 -3.05
N PRO A 111 5.20 28.78 -2.63
CA PRO A 111 5.73 28.92 -1.28
C PRO A 111 4.57 28.91 -0.27
N LEU A 112 4.78 28.27 0.90
CA LEU A 112 3.77 28.31 1.95
C LEU A 112 3.56 29.76 2.46
N PRO A 113 2.30 30.16 2.75
CA PRO A 113 1.94 31.52 3.11
C PRO A 113 2.64 32.10 4.34
N LEU A 114 3.13 31.26 5.24
CA LEU A 114 3.83 31.66 6.48
C LEU A 114 5.29 32.06 6.27
N GLY A 115 5.78 32.18 5.04
CA GLY A 115 7.13 32.64 4.76
C GLY A 115 8.23 31.77 5.36
N MET A 116 7.97 30.48 5.57
CA MET A 116 8.99 29.54 6.05
C MET A 116 10.00 29.29 4.93
N PRO A 117 11.24 29.77 5.04
CA PRO A 117 12.23 29.60 4.00
C PRO A 117 12.51 28.11 3.77
N GLY A 118 12.59 27.72 2.48
CA GLY A 118 12.88 26.35 2.08
C GLY A 118 11.66 25.41 2.03
N ILE A 119 10.45 25.85 2.43
CA ILE A 119 9.24 25.04 2.37
C ILE A 119 8.37 25.50 1.19
N ARG A 120 7.99 24.55 0.34
CA ARG A 120 7.12 24.77 -0.81
C ARG A 120 6.05 23.69 -0.85
N GLN A 121 4.92 24.00 -1.46
CA GLN A 121 3.84 23.06 -1.69
C GLN A 121 3.41 23.08 -3.16
N THR A 122 2.97 21.95 -3.67
CA THR A 122 2.29 21.84 -4.95
C THR A 122 1.13 20.86 -4.84
N SER A 123 0.11 21.08 -5.63
CA SER A 123 -0.99 20.14 -5.81
C SER A 123 -0.75 19.24 -7.01
N LEU A 124 -1.24 18.02 -6.95
CA LEU A 124 -1.32 17.12 -8.10
C LEU A 124 -2.76 17.21 -8.64
N ASP A 125 -2.99 18.06 -9.61
CA ASP A 125 -4.31 18.37 -10.21
C ASP A 125 -4.26 18.44 -11.75
N GLY A 126 -3.11 18.14 -12.32
CA GLY A 126 -2.87 18.15 -13.76
C GLY A 126 -3.42 16.94 -14.52
N GLU A 127 -2.84 16.70 -15.68
CA GLU A 127 -3.20 15.53 -16.51
C GLU A 127 -2.88 14.21 -15.81
N THR A 128 -3.71 13.19 -16.05
CA THR A 128 -3.49 11.85 -15.54
C THR A 128 -2.54 11.09 -16.47
N ILE A 129 -1.45 10.57 -15.92
CA ILE A 129 -0.53 9.66 -16.61
C ILE A 129 -0.81 8.23 -16.18
N PRO A 130 -1.19 7.34 -17.12
CA PRO A 130 -1.31 5.92 -16.81
C PRO A 130 0.08 5.28 -16.74
N LEU A 131 0.31 4.50 -15.67
CA LEU A 131 1.47 3.64 -15.53
C LEU A 131 1.01 2.19 -15.43
N ASP A 132 1.65 1.33 -16.20
CA ASP A 132 1.64 -0.10 -15.97
C ASP A 132 2.68 -0.49 -14.90
N HIS A 133 2.71 -1.76 -14.53
CA HIS A 133 3.64 -2.23 -13.50
C HIS A 133 5.12 -2.00 -13.87
N PRO A 134 5.61 -2.25 -15.11
CA PRO A 134 6.96 -1.89 -15.51
C PRO A 134 7.28 -0.41 -15.38
N GLY A 135 6.38 0.48 -15.82
CA GLY A 135 6.54 1.93 -15.66
C GLY A 135 6.63 2.35 -14.19
N TYR A 136 5.79 1.78 -13.33
CA TYR A 136 5.84 1.99 -11.90
C TYR A 136 7.18 1.54 -11.29
N LEU A 137 7.68 0.37 -11.66
CA LEU A 137 8.99 -0.12 -11.19
C LEU A 137 10.14 0.80 -11.64
N ALA A 138 10.07 1.33 -12.86
CA ALA A 138 11.05 2.30 -13.35
C ALA A 138 11.06 3.57 -12.48
N GLN A 139 9.89 4.10 -12.11
CA GLN A 139 9.78 5.27 -11.22
C GLN A 139 10.36 5.00 -9.82
N LEU A 140 10.07 3.84 -9.22
CA LEU A 140 10.65 3.46 -7.94
C LEU A 140 12.17 3.35 -7.99
N ASN A 141 12.71 2.78 -9.09
CA ASN A 141 14.15 2.70 -9.29
C ASN A 141 14.81 4.07 -9.41
N GLU A 142 14.18 4.98 -10.14
CA GLU A 142 14.67 6.35 -10.31
C GLU A 142 14.73 7.08 -8.96
N LEU A 143 13.67 7.02 -8.15
CA LEU A 143 13.63 7.61 -6.82
C LEU A 143 14.74 7.05 -5.92
N LYS A 144 14.87 5.72 -5.87
CA LYS A 144 15.91 5.06 -5.07
C LYS A 144 17.32 5.45 -5.54
N SER A 145 17.55 5.49 -6.86
CA SER A 145 18.85 5.87 -7.45
C SER A 145 19.20 7.34 -7.24
N ALA A 146 18.19 8.21 -7.14
CA ALA A 146 18.35 9.62 -6.79
C ALA A 146 18.60 9.85 -5.29
N GLY A 147 18.65 8.80 -4.47
CA GLY A 147 18.95 8.87 -3.03
C GLY A 147 17.75 9.19 -2.15
N TRP A 148 16.53 9.03 -2.66
CA TRP A 148 15.33 9.14 -1.83
C TRP A 148 15.12 7.88 -0.99
N GLU A 149 14.69 8.10 0.25
CA GLU A 149 14.31 7.07 1.21
C GLU A 149 12.88 7.34 1.70
N ILE A 150 12.09 6.29 1.89
CA ILE A 150 10.77 6.38 2.51
C ILE A 150 10.97 6.20 4.02
N ILE A 151 10.63 7.23 4.78
CA ILE A 151 10.86 7.30 6.23
C ILE A 151 9.65 6.74 6.97
N GLN A 152 8.45 7.14 6.55
CA GLN A 152 7.20 6.77 7.19
C GLN A 152 6.07 6.75 6.18
N THR A 153 5.10 5.87 6.39
CA THR A 153 3.86 5.85 5.60
C THR A 153 2.65 5.60 6.50
N GLU A 154 1.52 6.19 6.12
CA GLU A 154 0.21 5.95 6.74
C GLU A 154 -0.82 5.69 5.65
N TRP A 155 -1.72 4.73 5.88
CA TRP A 155 -2.74 4.32 4.93
C TRP A 155 -4.04 4.05 5.67
N HIS A 156 -5.14 4.72 5.28
CA HIS A 156 -6.43 4.58 5.92
C HIS A 156 -7.52 4.32 4.88
N HIS A 157 -8.23 3.22 5.05
CA HIS A 157 -9.39 2.90 4.22
C HIS A 157 -10.57 3.78 4.63
N SER A 158 -10.89 4.79 3.81
CA SER A 158 -11.86 5.84 4.15
C SER A 158 -13.27 5.52 3.69
N GLU A 159 -13.43 4.81 2.58
CA GLU A 159 -14.73 4.48 2.00
C GLU A 159 -14.67 3.17 1.24
N PHE A 160 -15.77 2.40 1.30
CA PHE A 160 -15.98 1.21 0.49
C PHE A 160 -17.34 1.23 -0.17
N ARG A 161 -17.36 0.97 -1.47
CA ARG A 161 -18.57 0.80 -2.28
C ARG A 161 -18.59 -0.61 -2.86
N PRO A 162 -19.52 -1.47 -2.41
CA PRO A 162 -19.64 -2.82 -2.96
C PRO A 162 -20.03 -2.76 -4.43
N GLY A 163 -19.49 -3.69 -5.20
CA GLY A 163 -19.88 -3.84 -6.61
C GLY A 163 -21.36 -4.19 -6.76
N LYS A 164 -22.04 -3.54 -7.70
CA LYS A 164 -23.46 -3.79 -8.02
C LYS A 164 -23.64 -3.87 -9.54
N ASN A 165 -24.57 -4.70 -9.99
CA ASN A 165 -24.97 -4.77 -11.41
C ASN A 165 -23.79 -4.99 -12.37
N GLY A 166 -22.81 -5.82 -12.02
CA GLY A 166 -21.63 -6.09 -12.84
C GLY A 166 -20.50 -5.04 -12.70
N GLN A 167 -20.71 -3.99 -11.91
CA GLN A 167 -19.64 -3.05 -11.57
C GLN A 167 -18.71 -3.65 -10.51
N ALA A 168 -17.41 -3.36 -10.67
CA ALA A 168 -16.40 -3.78 -9.70
C ALA A 168 -16.54 -3.01 -8.37
N PRO A 169 -16.19 -3.61 -7.23
CA PRO A 169 -16.09 -2.90 -5.95
C PRO A 169 -15.07 -1.76 -6.03
N GLN A 170 -15.29 -0.73 -5.24
CA GLN A 170 -14.43 0.45 -5.18
C GLN A 170 -14.09 0.80 -3.73
N SER A 171 -12.91 1.36 -3.53
CA SER A 171 -12.48 1.91 -2.24
C SER A 171 -11.85 3.29 -2.42
N VAL A 172 -11.92 4.10 -1.35
CA VAL A 172 -11.08 5.29 -1.20
C VAL A 172 -10.11 5.02 -0.05
N VAL A 173 -8.82 5.22 -0.30
CA VAL A 173 -7.75 5.04 0.67
C VAL A 173 -6.99 6.34 0.80
N SER A 174 -7.01 6.96 1.97
CA SER A 174 -6.16 8.12 2.27
C SER A 174 -4.76 7.65 2.56
N PHE A 175 -3.77 8.41 2.12
CA PHE A 175 -2.37 8.08 2.38
C PHE A 175 -1.54 9.31 2.75
N GLU A 176 -0.49 9.06 3.52
CA GLU A 176 0.58 10.02 3.80
C GLU A 176 1.92 9.29 3.70
N ILE A 177 2.87 9.86 2.94
CA ILE A 177 4.21 9.32 2.75
C ILE A 177 5.22 10.40 3.08
N HIS A 178 6.09 10.12 4.06
CA HIS A 178 7.25 10.93 4.37
C HIS A 178 8.48 10.34 3.72
N SER A 179 9.22 11.16 3.00
CA SER A 179 10.45 10.77 2.33
C SER A 179 11.57 11.77 2.59
N GLY A 180 12.80 11.33 2.50
CA GLY A 180 13.99 12.13 2.66
C GLY A 180 15.05 11.81 1.63
N ASN A 181 15.88 12.81 1.32
CA ASN A 181 17.09 12.66 0.55
C ASN A 181 18.23 13.37 1.31
N THR A 182 19.01 12.59 2.02
CA THR A 182 20.08 13.10 2.90
C THR A 182 21.16 13.83 2.11
N SER A 183 21.49 13.38 0.90
CA SER A 183 22.54 13.98 0.07
C SER A 183 22.17 15.37 -0.45
N GLU A 184 20.88 15.63 -0.63
CA GLU A 184 20.34 16.92 -1.08
C GLU A 184 19.81 17.78 0.08
N GLU A 185 19.88 17.31 1.32
CA GLU A 185 19.26 17.92 2.49
C GLU A 185 17.76 18.24 2.25
N ARG A 186 17.03 17.30 1.63
CA ARG A 186 15.63 17.47 1.24
C ARG A 186 14.72 16.47 1.94
N ARG A 187 13.49 16.91 2.16
CA ARG A 187 12.39 16.07 2.66
C ARG A 187 11.14 16.39 1.89
N ALA A 188 10.29 15.39 1.72
CA ALA A 188 9.00 15.58 1.10
C ALA A 188 7.92 14.82 1.87
N ILE A 189 6.74 15.44 1.97
CA ILE A 189 5.53 14.82 2.49
C ILE A 189 4.52 14.82 1.36
N VAL A 190 4.05 13.64 1.00
CA VAL A 190 3.01 13.44 0.00
C VAL A 190 1.75 12.95 0.70
N LYS A 191 0.66 13.72 0.60
CA LYS A 191 -0.65 13.38 1.18
C LYS A 191 -1.69 13.35 0.09
N GLY A 192 -2.62 12.41 0.14
CA GLY A 192 -3.67 12.34 -0.85
C GLY A 192 -4.62 11.18 -0.65
N GLN A 193 -5.36 10.89 -1.71
CA GLN A 193 -6.30 9.80 -1.77
C GLN A 193 -6.04 8.91 -2.97
N LEU A 194 -6.34 7.63 -2.83
CA LEU A 194 -6.37 6.65 -3.90
C LEU A 194 -7.82 6.21 -4.10
N GLU A 195 -8.35 6.39 -5.30
CA GLU A 195 -9.56 5.68 -5.75
C GLU A 195 -9.13 4.33 -6.32
N VAL A 196 -9.57 3.26 -5.68
CA VAL A 196 -9.21 1.90 -6.04
C VAL A 196 -10.41 1.17 -6.62
N THR A 197 -10.29 0.70 -7.88
CA THR A 197 -11.24 -0.25 -8.46
C THR A 197 -10.64 -1.65 -8.36
N TRP A 198 -11.37 -2.58 -7.78
CA TRP A 198 -10.85 -3.90 -7.45
C TRP A 198 -11.10 -4.94 -8.54
N THR A 199 -10.18 -5.89 -8.67
CA THR A 199 -10.37 -7.09 -9.49
C THR A 199 -11.08 -8.20 -8.69
N PRO A 200 -11.64 -9.22 -9.36
CA PRO A 200 -12.11 -10.43 -8.68
C PRO A 200 -10.95 -11.31 -8.15
N HIS A 201 -9.73 -11.05 -8.57
CA HIS A 201 -8.56 -11.88 -8.26
C HIS A 201 -8.01 -11.62 -6.86
N LYS A 202 -7.30 -12.63 -6.36
CA LYS A 202 -6.58 -12.58 -5.08
C LYS A 202 -5.13 -13.02 -5.29
N THR A 203 -4.26 -12.58 -4.40
CA THR A 203 -2.90 -13.10 -4.28
C THR A 203 -2.92 -14.54 -3.72
N ASN A 204 -1.78 -15.21 -3.72
CA ASN A 204 -1.62 -16.52 -3.09
C ASN A 204 -1.91 -16.48 -1.57
N SER A 205 -1.70 -15.33 -0.91
CA SER A 205 -2.04 -15.10 0.48
C SER A 205 -3.51 -14.71 0.72
N GLY A 206 -4.34 -14.68 -0.32
CA GLY A 206 -5.77 -14.39 -0.23
C GLY A 206 -6.14 -12.90 -0.26
N LEU A 207 -5.18 -11.98 -0.34
CA LEU A 207 -5.42 -10.54 -0.43
C LEU A 207 -6.03 -10.15 -1.77
N ARG A 208 -6.93 -9.16 -1.78
CA ARG A 208 -7.52 -8.59 -2.99
C ARG A 208 -6.47 -7.86 -3.82
N ILE A 209 -6.57 -7.95 -5.15
CA ILE A 209 -5.66 -7.26 -6.08
C ILE A 209 -6.37 -6.04 -6.66
N PRO A 210 -5.82 -4.81 -6.47
CA PRO A 210 -6.30 -3.62 -7.16
C PRO A 210 -6.24 -3.77 -8.68
N GLY A 211 -7.32 -3.42 -9.36
CA GLY A 211 -7.34 -3.32 -10.82
C GLY A 211 -6.77 -1.98 -11.27
N THR A 212 -7.46 -0.90 -10.92
CA THR A 212 -6.98 0.47 -11.19
C THR A 212 -6.85 1.22 -9.87
N ILE A 213 -5.73 1.88 -9.70
CA ILE A 213 -5.48 2.82 -8.61
C ILE A 213 -5.36 4.21 -9.23
N LYS A 214 -6.25 5.14 -8.86
CA LYS A 214 -6.20 6.54 -9.30
C LYS A 214 -5.78 7.42 -8.14
N VAL A 215 -4.72 8.19 -8.34
CA VAL A 215 -4.30 9.20 -7.38
C VAL A 215 -5.23 10.40 -7.46
N ARG A 216 -5.68 10.94 -6.31
CA ARG A 216 -6.62 12.05 -6.18
C ARG A 216 -6.20 12.98 -5.04
N ASP A 217 -6.69 14.22 -5.11
CA ASP A 217 -6.61 15.20 -4.01
C ASP A 217 -5.25 15.21 -3.31
N THR A 218 -4.19 15.21 -4.11
CA THR A 218 -2.83 15.00 -3.60
C THR A 218 -2.05 16.30 -3.55
N THR A 219 -1.38 16.51 -2.42
CA THR A 219 -0.43 17.60 -2.22
C THR A 219 0.95 17.05 -1.91
N ILE A 220 1.96 17.76 -2.39
CA ILE A 220 3.37 17.51 -2.05
C ILE A 220 3.88 18.76 -1.32
N THR A 221 4.36 18.56 -0.10
CA THR A 221 5.11 19.58 0.64
C THR A 221 6.58 19.20 0.61
N ASP A 222 7.41 20.08 0.04
CA ASP A 222 8.85 19.88 -0.11
C ASP A 222 9.60 20.85 0.82
N TYR A 223 10.57 20.35 1.53
CA TYR A 223 11.47 21.11 2.39
C TYR A 223 12.90 20.92 1.94
N THR A 224 13.63 22.03 1.79
CA THR A 224 15.06 22.06 1.46
C THR A 224 15.82 22.78 2.55
N GLY A 225 16.80 22.13 3.16
CA GLY A 225 17.64 22.67 4.22
C GLY A 225 17.85 21.69 5.37
N LYS A 226 18.68 22.09 6.31
CA LYS A 226 18.96 21.30 7.52
C LYS A 226 17.71 21.17 8.38
N PRO A 227 17.52 20.06 9.10
CA PRO A 227 16.43 19.90 10.05
C PRO A 227 16.45 21.07 11.05
N ALA A 228 15.27 21.65 11.33
CA ALA A 228 15.14 22.72 12.31
C ALA A 228 15.48 22.27 13.74
N PHE A 229 15.42 20.95 13.97
CA PHE A 229 15.76 20.32 15.25
C PHE A 229 16.77 19.21 14.99
N THR A 230 17.94 19.30 15.63
CA THR A 230 18.91 18.22 15.75
C THR A 230 18.72 17.60 17.12
N GLU A 231 18.54 16.30 17.21
CA GLU A 231 18.64 15.62 18.49
C GLU A 231 20.07 15.83 19.02
N LEU A 232 20.18 16.45 20.17
CA LEU A 232 21.42 16.48 20.94
C LEU A 232 21.52 15.12 21.64
N LEU A 233 22.29 14.21 21.04
CA LEU A 233 22.72 12.96 21.69
C LEU A 233 23.80 13.26 22.72
#